data_fca615f4d17f0b25c50d07bacc36e86c
#
_entry.id   fca615f4d17f0b25c50d07bacc36e86c
#
_cell.length_a   1.000
_cell.length_b   1.000
_cell.length_c   1.000
_cell.angle_alpha   90.00
_cell.angle_beta   90.00
_cell.angle_gamma   90.00
#
_symmetry.space_group_name_H-M   'P 1'
#
loop_
_entity.id
_entity.type
_entity.pdbx_description
1 polymer ?
#
loop_
_entity_poly.entity_id
_entity_poly.type
_entity_poly.pdbx_seq_one_letter_code
_entity_poly.pdbx_strand_id
1 'polypeptide(L)'
;MATSLAEIRARLLEQENRQSGTKTGGGDNGIFPFWNIPENSTTILRFLPDGDESNTFPWRERQMIRLEFAGVKGGDESKRVVVQVPCMEMWKETCPIHAEIRPWFKDKGLEDLGRKYWKKKSYIFQGFVVDTKLQEENTPENPIRRLIIN
;
A
#
# COMPACT_ATOMS: atom_id res chain seq x y z
N MET A 1 31.74 0.29 19.09
CA MET A 1 32.70 0.18 17.97
C MET A 1 32.10 0.89 16.75
N ALA A 2 32.80 1.87 16.20
CA ALA A 2 32.29 2.63 15.05
C ALA A 2 32.41 1.78 13.78
N THR A 3 31.29 1.61 13.10
CA THR A 3 31.23 0.92 11.81
C THR A 3 32.04 1.71 10.79
N SER A 4 32.94 1.05 10.09
CA SER A 4 33.81 1.72 9.11
C SER A 4 32.99 2.19 7.90
N LEU A 5 33.40 3.28 7.26
CA LEU A 5 32.80 3.79 6.03
C LEU A 5 32.74 2.73 4.91
N ALA A 6 33.70 1.81 4.89
CA ALA A 6 33.73 0.70 3.94
C ALA A 6 32.60 -0.31 4.20
N GLU A 7 32.31 -0.61 5.46
CA GLU A 7 31.21 -1.51 5.83
C GLU A 7 29.84 -0.89 5.52
N ILE A 8 29.68 0.43 5.72
CA ILE A 8 28.47 1.14 5.37
C ILE A 8 28.24 1.11 3.85
N ARG A 9 29.30 1.35 3.06
CA ARG A 9 29.23 1.28 1.60
C ARG A 9 28.91 -0.14 1.11
N ALA A 10 29.51 -1.15 1.69
CA ALA A 10 29.24 -2.54 1.34
C ALA A 10 27.78 -2.91 1.62
N ARG A 11 27.22 -2.49 2.75
CA ARG A 11 25.79 -2.71 3.09
C ARG A 11 24.84 -1.96 2.16
N LEU A 12 25.18 -0.73 1.77
CA LEU A 12 24.37 0.04 0.81
C LEU A 12 24.36 -0.62 -0.58
N LEU A 13 25.52 -1.07 -1.06
CA LEU A 13 25.63 -1.82 -2.32
C LEU A 13 24.84 -3.15 -2.27
N GLU A 14 24.90 -3.85 -1.16
CA GLU A 14 24.14 -5.08 -0.97
C GLU A 14 22.62 -4.78 -0.95
N GLN A 15 22.21 -3.68 -0.35
CA GLN A 15 20.81 -3.24 -0.32
C GLN A 15 20.32 -2.79 -1.70
N GLU A 16 21.15 -2.07 -2.47
CA GLU A 16 20.86 -1.72 -3.87
C GLU A 16 20.75 -2.96 -4.76
N ASN A 17 21.65 -3.91 -4.63
CA ASN A 17 21.58 -5.17 -5.36
C ASN A 17 20.35 -6.02 -5.01
N ARG A 18 19.88 -5.98 -3.76
CA ARG A 18 18.61 -6.61 -3.37
C ARG A 18 17.40 -5.88 -3.95
N GLN A 19 17.48 -4.56 -4.13
CA GLN A 19 16.40 -3.77 -4.75
C GLN A 19 16.42 -3.83 -6.28
N SER A 20 17.57 -3.95 -6.90
CA SER A 20 17.75 -4.06 -8.35
C SER A 20 17.62 -5.49 -8.89
N GLY A 21 17.67 -6.48 -8.00
CA GLY A 21 17.46 -7.89 -8.32
C GLY A 21 16.06 -8.12 -8.84
N THR A 22 15.95 -8.06 -10.15
CA THR A 22 14.97 -8.67 -11.04
C THR A 22 13.52 -8.67 -10.54
N LYS A 23 12.69 -7.86 -11.17
CA LYS A 23 11.23 -7.98 -11.24
C LYS A 23 10.76 -9.28 -11.91
N THR A 24 11.34 -10.38 -11.56
CA THR A 24 10.79 -11.71 -11.83
C THR A 24 9.97 -12.09 -10.61
N GLY A 25 8.68 -12.19 -10.80
CA GLY A 25 7.71 -12.49 -9.76
C GLY A 25 8.10 -13.70 -8.94
N GLY A 26 8.36 -13.49 -7.68
CA GLY A 26 8.80 -14.54 -6.78
C GLY A 26 9.83 -14.03 -5.79
N GLY A 27 9.78 -12.76 -5.44
CA GLY A 27 10.59 -12.23 -4.33
C GLY A 27 10.24 -12.97 -3.05
N ASP A 28 11.22 -13.65 -2.54
CA ASP A 28 11.25 -14.44 -1.32
C ASP A 28 11.03 -13.56 -0.04
N ASN A 29 10.02 -12.72 -0.04
CA ASN A 29 9.65 -11.90 1.10
C ASN A 29 8.47 -12.46 1.87
N GLY A 30 8.00 -13.67 1.57
CA GLY A 30 6.81 -14.24 2.20
C GLY A 30 5.54 -13.42 1.98
N ILE A 31 5.58 -12.43 1.08
CA ILE A 31 4.48 -11.52 0.81
C ILE A 31 3.81 -11.92 -0.50
N PHE A 32 2.57 -12.36 -0.42
CA PHE A 32 1.79 -12.69 -1.61
C PHE A 32 1.48 -11.45 -2.44
N PRO A 33 1.42 -11.56 -3.79
CA PRO A 33 1.12 -10.44 -4.65
C PRO A 33 -0.30 -9.92 -4.45
N PHE A 34 -0.49 -8.63 -4.70
CA PHE A 34 -1.83 -8.05 -4.79
C PHE A 34 -2.53 -8.52 -6.06
N TRP A 35 -3.82 -8.69 -5.94
CA TRP A 35 -4.68 -9.00 -7.05
C TRP A 35 -5.89 -8.09 -7.08
N ASN A 36 -6.16 -7.51 -8.23
CA ASN A 36 -7.34 -6.68 -8.46
C ASN A 36 -8.34 -7.51 -9.26
N ILE A 37 -9.53 -7.66 -8.73
CA ILE A 37 -10.64 -8.28 -9.47
C ILE A 37 -11.06 -7.28 -10.54
N PRO A 38 -11.03 -7.61 -11.84
CA PRO A 38 -11.47 -6.72 -12.89
C PRO A 38 -12.96 -6.39 -12.79
N GLU A 39 -13.33 -5.23 -13.31
CA GLU A 39 -14.74 -4.83 -13.40
C GLU A 39 -15.54 -5.86 -14.20
N ASN A 40 -16.78 -6.09 -13.79
CA ASN A 40 -17.71 -7.06 -14.40
C ASN A 40 -17.25 -8.53 -14.37
N SER A 41 -16.34 -8.87 -13.48
CA SER A 41 -15.92 -10.25 -13.25
C SER A 41 -16.40 -10.79 -11.92
N THR A 42 -16.52 -12.10 -11.82
CA THR A 42 -16.90 -12.81 -10.59
C THR A 42 -15.83 -13.84 -10.26
N THR A 43 -15.45 -13.88 -9.00
CA THR A 43 -14.44 -14.80 -8.50
C THR A 43 -14.88 -15.38 -7.16
N ILE A 44 -14.59 -16.64 -6.95
CA ILE A 44 -14.81 -17.31 -5.68
C ILE A 44 -13.50 -17.30 -4.89
N LEU A 45 -13.58 -16.71 -3.71
CA LEU A 45 -12.45 -16.56 -2.80
C LEU A 45 -12.75 -17.25 -1.47
N ARG A 46 -11.75 -17.90 -0.91
CA ARG A 46 -11.74 -18.33 0.49
C ARG A 46 -10.82 -17.40 1.26
N PHE A 47 -11.37 -16.61 2.17
CA PHE A 47 -10.57 -15.76 3.06
C PHE A 47 -9.73 -16.62 4.01
N LEU A 48 -8.47 -16.23 4.15
CA LEU A 48 -7.55 -16.83 5.09
C LEU A 48 -7.54 -16.02 6.39
N PRO A 49 -7.41 -16.67 7.55
CA PRO A 49 -7.26 -15.95 8.81
C PRO A 49 -5.97 -15.13 8.82
N ASP A 50 -5.94 -14.06 9.62
CA ASP A 50 -4.71 -13.33 9.89
C ASP A 50 -3.76 -14.23 10.70
N GLY A 51 -2.45 -14.13 10.43
CA GLY A 51 -1.43 -14.81 11.21
C GLY A 51 -1.24 -14.24 12.63
N ASP A 52 -1.86 -13.10 12.93
CA ASP A 52 -1.87 -12.49 14.25
C ASP A 52 -3.08 -13.01 15.04
N GLU A 53 -2.83 -13.84 16.04
CA GLU A 53 -3.87 -14.44 16.88
C GLU A 53 -4.71 -13.40 17.64
N SER A 54 -4.20 -12.19 17.83
CA SER A 54 -4.94 -11.09 18.45
C SER A 54 -6.00 -10.48 17.53
N ASN A 55 -5.87 -10.68 16.22
CA ASN A 55 -6.82 -10.20 15.23
C ASN A 55 -7.88 -11.27 14.94
N THR A 56 -9.08 -11.04 15.45
CA THR A 56 -10.23 -11.95 15.23
C THR A 56 -10.88 -11.82 13.86
N PHE A 57 -10.50 -10.80 13.07
CA PHE A 57 -11.03 -10.57 11.74
C PHE A 57 -10.10 -11.12 10.65
N PRO A 58 -10.64 -11.61 9.54
CA PRO A 58 -9.82 -12.04 8.40
C PRO A 58 -9.26 -10.87 7.58
N TRP A 59 -9.34 -9.65 8.08
CA TRP A 59 -8.82 -8.45 7.41
C TRP A 59 -8.08 -7.54 8.37
N ARG A 60 -7.24 -6.66 7.79
CA ARG A 60 -6.63 -5.53 8.49
C ARG A 60 -7.10 -4.22 7.90
N GLU A 61 -7.50 -3.29 8.74
CA GLU A 61 -7.82 -1.92 8.34
C GLU A 61 -6.52 -1.18 8.02
N ARG A 62 -6.53 -0.47 6.90
CA ARG A 62 -5.48 0.44 6.49
C ARG A 62 -6.07 1.83 6.26
N GLN A 63 -5.41 2.85 6.79
CA GLN A 63 -5.80 4.24 6.61
C GLN A 63 -4.71 4.96 5.83
N MET A 64 -5.01 5.39 4.61
CA MET A 64 -4.05 6.02 3.72
C MET A 64 -4.50 7.43 3.35
N ILE A 65 -3.53 8.33 3.25
CA ILE A 65 -3.72 9.69 2.76
C ILE A 65 -3.11 9.76 1.37
N ARG A 66 -3.86 10.28 0.41
CA ARG A 66 -3.40 10.48 -0.96
C ARG A 66 -2.96 11.92 -1.12
N LEU A 67 -1.70 12.13 -1.39
CA LEU A 67 -1.10 13.44 -1.63
C LEU A 67 -0.80 13.59 -3.11
N GLU A 68 -1.16 14.74 -3.66
CA GLU A 68 -0.86 15.12 -5.03
C GLU A 68 -0.03 16.41 -5.02
N PHE A 69 1.10 16.38 -5.68
CA PHE A 69 1.96 17.55 -5.80
C PHE A 69 2.66 17.55 -7.17
N ALA A 70 3.17 18.72 -7.57
CA ALA A 70 3.95 18.85 -8.79
C ALA A 70 5.22 17.98 -8.67
N GLY A 71 5.59 17.31 -9.76
CA GLY A 71 6.74 16.42 -9.75
C GLY A 71 8.03 17.19 -9.46
N VAL A 72 8.81 16.69 -8.52
CA VAL A 72 10.08 17.31 -8.10
C VAL A 72 11.21 17.01 -9.08
N LYS A 73 11.09 15.94 -9.88
CA LYS A 73 12.10 15.57 -10.86
C LYS A 73 11.85 16.27 -12.20
N GLY A 74 12.72 17.18 -12.54
CA GLY A 74 12.81 17.76 -13.89
C GLY A 74 12.02 19.04 -14.15
N GLY A 75 11.45 19.68 -13.14
CA GLY A 75 10.81 21.00 -13.29
C GLY A 75 9.55 21.01 -14.18
N ASP A 76 9.04 19.85 -14.57
CA ASP A 76 7.82 19.75 -15.38
C ASP A 76 6.60 19.79 -14.46
N GLU A 77 6.05 21.00 -14.26
CA GLU A 77 4.84 21.22 -13.46
C GLU A 77 3.60 20.51 -14.02
N SER A 78 3.66 20.04 -15.27
CA SER A 78 2.56 19.32 -15.91
C SER A 78 2.40 17.89 -15.39
N LYS A 79 3.44 17.30 -14.81
CA LYS A 79 3.41 15.94 -14.28
C LYS A 79 3.13 15.96 -12.78
N ARG A 80 1.90 15.70 -12.42
CA ARG A 80 1.53 15.48 -11.02
C ARG A 80 2.00 14.12 -10.52
N VAL A 81 2.67 14.13 -9.38
CA VAL A 81 3.03 12.91 -8.66
C VAL A 81 1.98 12.64 -7.59
N VAL A 82 1.48 11.43 -7.56
CA VAL A 82 0.54 10.98 -6.56
C VAL A 82 1.25 9.99 -5.64
N VAL A 83 1.27 10.31 -4.35
CA VAL A 83 1.87 9.45 -3.33
C VAL A 83 0.79 9.07 -2.31
N GLN A 84 0.78 7.83 -1.91
CA GLN A 84 -0.04 7.36 -0.80
C GLN A 84 0.84 7.15 0.43
N VAL A 85 0.49 7.83 1.51
CA VAL A 85 1.20 7.71 2.78
C VAL A 85 0.25 7.16 3.85
N PRO A 86 0.74 6.32 4.76
CA PRO A 86 -0.07 5.83 5.87
C PRO A 86 -0.41 6.97 6.83
N CYS A 87 -1.64 6.97 7.33
CA CYS A 87 -2.05 7.91 8.37
C CYS A 87 -1.52 7.45 9.73
N MET A 88 -0.82 8.33 10.45
CA MET A 88 -0.24 8.00 11.76
C MET A 88 -1.30 7.67 12.82
N GLU A 89 -2.53 8.13 12.64
CA GLU A 89 -3.64 7.78 13.54
C GLU A 89 -3.94 6.27 13.58
N MET A 90 -3.47 5.48 12.59
CA MET A 90 -3.53 4.02 12.65
C MET A 90 -2.79 3.45 13.87
N TRP A 91 -1.72 4.11 14.28
CA TRP A 91 -0.90 3.73 15.44
C TRP A 91 -1.22 4.53 16.68
N LYS A 92 -2.38 5.23 16.70
CA LYS A 92 -2.83 6.12 17.78
C LYS A 92 -1.89 7.32 18.01
N GLU A 93 -1.14 7.70 16.98
CA GLU A 93 -0.26 8.85 16.97
C GLU A 93 -0.91 10.05 16.29
N THR A 94 -0.46 11.25 16.65
CA THR A 94 -0.97 12.47 16.00
C THR A 94 -0.46 12.58 14.59
N CYS A 95 -1.38 12.65 13.62
CA CYS A 95 -1.03 12.82 12.21
C CYS A 95 -0.87 14.31 11.89
N PRO A 96 0.32 14.77 11.47
CA PRO A 96 0.57 16.18 11.16
C PRO A 96 -0.29 16.66 9.99
N ILE A 97 -0.53 15.82 8.98
CA ILE A 97 -1.38 16.15 7.84
C ILE A 97 -2.81 16.41 8.31
N HIS A 98 -3.35 15.57 9.18
CA HIS A 98 -4.70 15.79 9.71
C HIS A 98 -4.77 17.02 10.64
N ALA A 99 -3.73 17.31 11.39
CA ALA A 99 -3.68 18.52 12.21
C ALA A 99 -3.82 19.78 11.34
N GLU A 100 -3.16 19.80 10.19
CA GLU A 100 -3.25 20.90 9.22
C GLU A 100 -4.63 20.96 8.54
N ILE A 101 -5.21 19.83 8.19
CA ILE A 101 -6.46 19.77 7.41
C ILE A 101 -7.71 20.03 8.29
N ARG A 102 -7.69 19.66 9.56
CA ARG A 102 -8.87 19.80 10.43
C ARG A 102 -9.50 21.21 10.46
N PRO A 103 -8.74 22.32 10.46
CA PRO A 103 -9.33 23.65 10.34
C PRO A 103 -10.08 23.89 9.03
N TRP A 104 -9.67 23.25 7.92
CA TRP A 104 -10.26 23.44 6.60
C TRP A 104 -11.72 23.02 6.54
N PHE A 105 -12.16 22.06 7.36
CA PHE A 105 -13.55 21.65 7.43
C PHE A 105 -14.49 22.72 8.03
N LYS A 106 -13.93 23.75 8.66
CA LYS A 106 -14.70 24.89 9.16
C LYS A 106 -14.84 26.02 8.13
N ASP A 107 -14.05 25.96 7.07
CA ASP A 107 -14.06 26.93 5.98
C ASP A 107 -14.76 26.31 4.78
N LYS A 108 -15.92 26.90 4.39
CA LYS A 108 -16.72 26.41 3.24
C LYS A 108 -15.94 26.39 1.91
N GLY A 109 -14.90 27.22 1.77
CA GLY A 109 -14.07 27.25 0.57
C GLY A 109 -13.02 26.13 0.51
N LEU A 110 -12.63 25.57 1.66
CA LEU A 110 -11.56 24.57 1.78
C LEU A 110 -12.08 23.17 2.14
N GLU A 111 -13.36 23.02 2.41
CA GLU A 111 -13.95 21.75 2.85
C GLU A 111 -13.70 20.61 1.84
N ASP A 112 -13.90 20.87 0.55
CA ASP A 112 -13.69 19.86 -0.49
C ASP A 112 -12.22 19.46 -0.61
N LEU A 113 -11.32 20.42 -0.44
CA LEU A 113 -9.90 20.15 -0.39
C LEU A 113 -9.53 19.33 0.84
N GLY A 114 -10.12 19.63 1.98
CA GLY A 114 -9.99 18.86 3.20
C GLY A 114 -10.43 17.41 3.02
N ARG A 115 -11.58 17.18 2.36
CA ARG A 115 -12.09 15.84 2.03
C ARG A 115 -11.16 15.08 1.07
N LYS A 116 -10.56 15.78 0.12
CA LYS A 116 -9.63 15.19 -0.85
C LYS A 116 -8.40 14.61 -0.16
N TYR A 117 -7.84 15.33 0.81
CA TYR A 117 -6.63 14.93 1.54
C TYR A 117 -6.91 14.20 2.86
N TRP A 118 -8.17 13.95 3.17
CA TRP A 118 -8.52 13.16 4.35
C TRP A 118 -8.18 11.70 4.17
N LYS A 119 -7.86 11.02 5.26
CA LYS A 119 -7.57 9.59 5.25
C LYS A 119 -8.71 8.79 4.66
N LYS A 120 -8.37 7.83 3.83
CA LYS A 120 -9.30 6.84 3.28
C LYS A 120 -9.02 5.49 3.91
N LYS A 121 -10.09 4.85 4.33
CA LYS A 121 -10.01 3.50 4.88
C LYS A 121 -10.04 2.48 3.75
N SER A 122 -9.23 1.46 3.88
CA SER A 122 -9.28 0.27 3.05
C SER A 122 -8.99 -0.95 3.90
N TYR A 123 -9.46 -2.10 3.44
CA TYR A 123 -9.30 -3.36 4.14
C TYR A 123 -8.45 -4.29 3.30
N ILE A 124 -7.41 -4.86 3.92
CA ILE A 124 -6.52 -5.82 3.29
C ILE A 124 -6.93 -7.21 3.75
N PHE A 125 -7.14 -8.09 2.80
CA PHE A 125 -7.44 -9.50 3.01
C PHE A 125 -6.35 -10.36 2.41
N GLN A 126 -6.18 -11.54 2.95
CA GLN A 126 -5.54 -12.64 2.27
C GLN A 126 -6.60 -13.65 1.85
N GLY A 127 -6.57 -14.07 0.61
CA GLY A 127 -7.54 -14.99 0.09
C GLY A 127 -6.92 -16.03 -0.82
N PHE A 128 -7.48 -17.24 -0.74
CA PHE A 128 -7.21 -18.30 -1.69
C PHE A 128 -8.23 -18.20 -2.82
N VAL A 129 -7.75 -18.04 -4.05
CA VAL A 129 -8.61 -18.00 -5.24
C VAL A 129 -9.01 -19.42 -5.59
N VAL A 130 -10.31 -19.73 -5.47
CA VAL A 130 -10.85 -21.06 -5.74
C VAL A 130 -11.17 -21.22 -7.21
N ASP A 131 -11.82 -20.21 -7.79
CA ASP A 131 -12.21 -20.20 -9.19
C ASP A 131 -12.19 -18.77 -9.72
N THR A 132 -11.70 -18.62 -10.93
CA THR A 132 -11.75 -17.38 -11.66
C THR A 132 -11.88 -17.65 -13.15
N LYS A 133 -12.75 -16.89 -13.80
CA LYS A 133 -12.87 -16.89 -15.26
C LYS A 133 -11.79 -16.06 -15.95
N LEU A 134 -10.91 -15.43 -15.18
CA LEU A 134 -9.80 -14.63 -15.68
C LEU A 134 -8.61 -15.54 -15.93
N GLN A 135 -8.22 -15.68 -17.18
CA GLN A 135 -7.28 -16.70 -17.63
C GLN A 135 -5.80 -16.45 -17.29
N GLU A 136 -5.39 -15.23 -16.97
CA GLU A 136 -3.97 -14.90 -17.04
C GLU A 136 -3.25 -14.69 -15.69
N GLU A 137 -3.95 -14.40 -14.61
CA GLU A 137 -3.29 -14.02 -13.35
C GLU A 137 -3.37 -15.07 -12.24
N ASN A 138 -4.13 -16.12 -12.44
CA ASN A 138 -4.20 -17.23 -11.51
C ASN A 138 -3.39 -18.40 -12.01
N THR A 139 -2.10 -18.29 -11.87
CA THR A 139 -1.28 -19.48 -12.04
C THR A 139 -1.61 -20.47 -10.93
N PRO A 140 -1.81 -21.75 -11.25
CA PRO A 140 -2.04 -22.79 -10.24
C PRO A 140 -0.96 -22.85 -9.17
N GLU A 141 0.22 -22.31 -9.47
CA GLU A 141 1.39 -22.33 -8.60
C GLU A 141 1.25 -21.44 -7.36
N ASN A 142 0.48 -20.35 -7.43
CA ASN A 142 0.26 -19.49 -6.26
C ASN A 142 -1.15 -18.87 -6.25
N PRO A 143 -2.15 -19.62 -5.77
CA PRO A 143 -3.53 -19.15 -5.70
C PRO A 143 -3.76 -18.17 -4.55
N ILE A 144 -2.80 -17.97 -3.66
CA ILE A 144 -2.94 -17.05 -2.51
C ILE A 144 -2.64 -15.64 -2.97
N ARG A 145 -3.59 -14.74 -2.73
CA ARG A 145 -3.53 -13.34 -3.15
C ARG A 145 -3.90 -12.41 -2.01
N ARG A 146 -3.35 -11.20 -2.05
CA ARG A 146 -3.81 -10.09 -1.22
C ARG A 146 -4.80 -9.26 -2.01
N LEU A 147 -5.88 -8.90 -1.37
CA LEU A 147 -6.92 -8.05 -1.93
C LEU A 147 -7.07 -6.80 -1.08
N ILE A 148 -7.39 -5.69 -1.74
CA ILE A 148 -7.73 -4.43 -1.07
C ILE A 148 -9.16 -4.09 -1.47
N ILE A 149 -9.99 -3.84 -0.45
CA ILE A 149 -11.36 -3.35 -0.64
C ILE A 149 -11.44 -1.96 0.02
N ASN A 150 -11.94 -0.99 -0.71
CA ASN A 150 -12.12 0.40 -0.29
C ASN A 150 -13.55 0.65 0.19
#